data_eea2566d84caf7786908316d92009953
#
_entry.id   eea2566d84caf7786908316d92009953
#
_cell.length_a   1.000
_cell.length_b   1.000
_cell.length_c   1.000
_cell.angle_alpha   90.00
_cell.angle_beta   90.00
_cell.angle_gamma   90.00
#
_symmetry.space_group_name_H-M   'P 1'
#
loop_
_entity.id
_entity.type
_entity.pdbx_description
1 polymer ?
#
loop_
_entity_poly.entity_id
_entity_poly.type
_entity_poly.pdbx_seq_one_letter_code
_entity_poly.pdbx_strand_id
1 'polypeptide(L)' 'MPFITVQIIEGRSVEQKHALIKEISEAAIRVLGADPDNVRIVINEVTADDWGVGGVPVAISRANPKPS' A
#
# COMPACT_ATOMS: atom_id res chain seq x y z
N MET A 1 -10.34 -17.44 -4.05
CA MET A 1 -9.38 -16.66 -4.83
C MET A 1 -9.15 -15.31 -4.17
N PRO A 2 -7.96 -15.02 -3.49
CA PRO A 2 -7.77 -13.71 -2.85
C PRO A 2 -7.41 -12.63 -3.87
N PHE A 3 -8.04 -11.46 -3.70
CA PHE A 3 -7.73 -10.24 -4.42
C PHE A 3 -7.46 -9.17 -3.36
N ILE A 4 -6.23 -8.68 -3.31
CA ILE A 4 -5.79 -7.76 -2.27
C ILE A 4 -5.38 -6.44 -2.91
N THR A 5 -5.97 -5.35 -2.42
CA THR A 5 -5.63 -4.01 -2.87
C THR A 5 -4.89 -3.29 -1.76
N VAL A 6 -3.76 -2.68 -2.12
CA VAL A 6 -2.94 -1.90 -1.19
C VAL A 6 -2.99 -0.44 -1.63
N GLN A 7 -3.37 0.43 -0.72
CA GLN A 7 -3.36 1.87 -0.97
C GLN A 7 -2.11 2.45 -0.31
N ILE A 8 -1.30 3.15 -1.07
CA ILE A 8 -0.10 3.80 -0.53
C ILE A 8 0.05 5.20 -1.11
N ILE A 9 0.73 6.06 -0.36
CA ILE A 9 1.13 7.36 -0.88
C ILE A 9 2.34 7.16 -1.77
N GLU A 10 2.39 7.85 -2.91
CA GLU A 10 3.50 7.76 -3.85
C GLU A 10 4.84 8.11 -3.19
N GLY A 11 5.92 7.64 -3.77
CA GLY A 11 7.28 7.93 -3.30
C GLY A 11 8.16 6.69 -3.09
N ARG A 12 7.58 5.49 -3.19
CA ARG A 12 8.37 4.25 -3.08
C ARG A 12 8.99 3.90 -4.42
N SER A 13 10.13 3.24 -4.36
CA SER A 13 10.78 2.75 -5.58
C SER A 13 10.00 1.59 -6.19
N VAL A 14 10.27 1.33 -7.46
CA VAL A 14 9.67 0.18 -8.15
C VAL A 14 10.07 -1.11 -7.44
N GLU A 15 11.32 -1.22 -7.02
CA GLU A 15 11.83 -2.39 -6.30
C GLU A 15 11.09 -2.63 -5.00
N GLN A 16 10.80 -1.57 -4.25
CA GLN A 16 10.03 -1.68 -3.00
C GLN A 16 8.60 -2.16 -3.28
N LYS A 17 7.96 -1.66 -4.33
CA LYS A 17 6.61 -2.08 -4.69
C LYS A 17 6.58 -3.55 -5.13
N HIS A 18 7.57 -3.97 -5.92
CA HIS A 18 7.69 -5.37 -6.33
C HIS A 18 7.90 -6.30 -5.13
N ALA A 19 8.74 -5.89 -4.19
CA ALA A 19 8.97 -6.66 -2.97
C ALA A 19 7.70 -6.76 -2.13
N LEU A 20 6.93 -5.68 -2.03
CA LEU A 20 5.67 -5.66 -1.29
C LEU A 20 4.67 -6.64 -1.89
N ILE A 21 4.52 -6.65 -3.22
CA ILE A 21 3.65 -7.59 -3.90
C ILE A 21 4.06 -9.04 -3.58
N LYS A 22 5.35 -9.31 -3.63
CA LYS A 22 5.88 -10.65 -3.34
C LYS A 22 5.58 -11.07 -1.92
N GLU A 23 5.87 -10.20 -0.95
CA GLU A 23 5.69 -10.52 0.48
C GLU A 23 4.21 -10.73 0.84
N ILE A 24 3.32 -9.89 0.32
CA ILE A 24 1.88 -10.04 0.57
C ILE A 24 1.37 -11.33 -0.06
N SER A 25 1.81 -11.63 -1.29
CA SER A 25 1.42 -12.86 -1.96
C SER A 25 1.87 -14.10 -1.18
N GLU A 26 3.11 -14.09 -0.71
CA GLU A 26 3.63 -15.21 0.10
C GLU A 26 2.84 -15.39 1.40
N ALA A 27 2.45 -14.29 2.04
CA ALA A 27 1.64 -14.34 3.24
C ALA A 27 0.26 -14.95 2.97
N ALA A 28 -0.38 -14.53 1.88
CA ALA A 28 -1.68 -15.07 1.50
C ALA A 28 -1.61 -16.56 1.19
N ILE A 29 -0.57 -16.98 0.48
CA ILE A 29 -0.36 -18.39 0.15
C ILE A 29 -0.17 -19.20 1.43
N ARG A 30 0.68 -18.72 2.33
CA ARG A 30 1.00 -19.43 3.57
C ARG A 30 -0.20 -19.52 4.53
N VAL A 31 -0.90 -18.40 4.70
CA VAL A 31 -1.97 -18.31 5.72
C VAL A 31 -3.28 -18.88 5.22
N LEU A 32 -3.62 -18.60 3.96
CA LEU A 32 -4.91 -19.01 3.39
C LEU A 32 -4.85 -20.32 2.64
N GLY A 33 -3.66 -20.86 2.39
CA GLY A 33 -3.51 -22.03 1.54
C GLY A 33 -3.88 -21.74 0.09
N ALA A 34 -3.74 -20.48 -0.35
CA ALA A 34 -4.15 -20.08 -1.68
C ALA A 34 -3.21 -20.63 -2.76
N ASP A 35 -3.77 -20.92 -3.93
CA ASP A 35 -2.98 -21.26 -5.11
C ASP A 35 -2.21 -20.02 -5.56
N PRO A 36 -0.87 -20.10 -5.70
CA PRO A 36 -0.07 -18.94 -6.14
C PRO A 36 -0.59 -18.27 -7.41
N ASP A 37 -1.12 -19.03 -8.34
CA ASP A 37 -1.62 -18.50 -9.60
C ASP A 37 -2.93 -17.73 -9.45
N ASN A 38 -3.58 -17.84 -8.32
CA ASN A 38 -4.86 -17.20 -8.04
C ASN A 38 -4.76 -16.00 -7.09
N VAL A 39 -3.57 -15.72 -6.56
CA VAL A 39 -3.37 -14.56 -5.68
C VAL A 39 -3.12 -13.31 -6.53
N ARG A 40 -3.96 -12.32 -6.34
CA ARG A 40 -3.87 -11.07 -7.08
C ARG A 40 -3.62 -9.92 -6.12
N ILE A 41 -2.58 -9.15 -6.38
CA ILE A 41 -2.23 -7.98 -5.58
C ILE A 41 -2.22 -6.76 -6.49
N VAL A 42 -2.91 -5.72 -6.08
CA VAL A 42 -2.91 -4.44 -6.81
C VAL A 42 -2.44 -3.35 -5.85
N ILE A 43 -1.47 -2.57 -6.29
CA ILE A 43 -1.02 -1.40 -5.54
C ILE A 43 -1.57 -0.15 -6.22
N ASN A 44 -2.34 0.63 -5.47
CA ASN A 44 -2.80 1.95 -5.91
C ASN A 44 -1.97 3.02 -5.22
N GLU A 45 -1.28 3.82 -6.03
CA GLU A 45 -0.54 4.95 -5.51
C GLU A 45 -1.38 6.21 -5.62
N VAL A 46 -1.40 6.99 -4.55
CA VAL A 46 -2.08 8.28 -4.52
C VAL A 46 -1.08 9.34 -4.08
N THR A 47 -1.38 10.60 -4.44
CA THR A 47 -0.57 11.71 -3.98
C THR A 47 -0.88 12.03 -2.53
N ALA A 48 0.04 12.73 -1.86
CA ALA A 48 -0.18 13.18 -0.49
C ALA A 48 -1.36 14.17 -0.39
N ASP A 49 -1.72 14.82 -1.49
CA ASP A 49 -2.90 15.68 -1.55
C ASP A 49 -4.20 14.89 -1.49
N ASP A 50 -4.17 13.65 -1.94
CA ASP A 50 -5.36 12.80 -2.04
C ASP A 50 -5.51 11.84 -0.86
N TRP A 51 -4.66 11.97 0.15
CA TRP A 51 -4.69 11.13 1.34
C TRP A 51 -5.03 11.98 2.56
N GLY A 52 -6.25 11.85 3.04
CA GLY A 52 -6.73 12.62 4.19
C GLY A 52 -6.73 11.81 5.47
N VAL A 53 -6.32 12.44 6.55
CA VAL A 53 -6.41 11.88 7.90
C VAL A 53 -7.06 12.92 8.80
N GLY A 54 -8.22 12.56 9.38
CA GLY A 54 -8.96 13.50 10.22
C GLY A 54 -9.41 14.76 9.50
N GLY A 55 -9.67 14.65 8.19
CA GLY A 55 -10.08 15.78 7.37
C GLY A 55 -8.93 16.63 6.83
N VAL A 56 -7.69 16.25 7.10
CA VAL A 56 -6.51 17.02 6.68
C VAL A 56 -5.67 16.21 5.69
N PRO A 57 -5.41 16.74 4.49
CA PRO A 57 -4.52 16.06 3.54
C PRO A 57 -3.11 15.90 4.12
N VAL A 58 -2.50 14.75 3.87
CA VAL A 58 -1.14 14.47 4.38
C VAL A 58 -0.12 15.47 3.86
N ALA A 59 -0.30 15.99 2.63
CA ALA A 59 0.58 17.02 2.09
C ALA A 59 0.63 18.25 3.02
N ILE A 60 -0.50 18.64 3.60
CA ILE A 60 -0.55 19.75 4.55
C ILE A 60 0.10 19.38 5.87
N SER A 61 -0.19 18.19 6.39
CA SER A 61 0.40 17.72 7.65
C SER A 61 1.93 17.63 7.58
N ARG A 62 2.46 17.19 6.43
CA ARG A 62 3.89 17.08 6.21
C ARG A 62 4.56 18.45 6.09
N ALA A 63 3.85 19.42 5.48
CA ALA A 63 4.35 20.80 5.37
C ALA A 63 4.32 21.55 6.70
N ASN A 64 3.36 21.21 7.57
CA ASN A 64 3.14 21.86 8.85
C ASN A 64 3.08 20.80 9.96
N PRO A 65 4.21 20.15 10.28
CA PRO A 65 4.21 19.12 11.30
C PRO A 65 3.83 19.71 12.67
N LYS A 66 3.01 18.97 13.40
CA LYS A 66 2.64 19.41 14.75
C LYS A 66 3.86 19.36 15.66
N PRO A 67 4.03 20.34 16.55
CA PRO A 67 5.05 20.25 17.58
C PRO A 67 4.76 19.04 18.45
N SER A 68 5.78 18.27 18.76
CA SER A 68 5.63 17.08 19.59
C SER A 68 5.46 17.43 21.05
#